data_265a6dec6879d07d28339ed23aee335a
#
_entry.id   265a6dec6879d07d28339ed23aee335a
#
_cell.length_a   1.000
_cell.length_b   1.000
_cell.length_c   1.000
_cell.angle_alpha   90.00
_cell.angle_beta   90.00
_cell.angle_gamma   90.00
#
_symmetry.space_group_name_H-M   'P 1'
#
loop_
_entity.id
_entity.type
_entity.pdbx_description
1 polymer ?
#
loop_
_entity_poly.entity_id
_entity_poly.type
_entity_poly.pdbx_seq_one_letter_code
_entity_poly.pdbx_strand_id
1 'polypeptide(L)'
;VEGDRNSGEVRLAELVDLTERAYAGEPMADPAFAAFQQVIQRHRIPKAHPLEHLAGFRMDVQGYRYQTLDDTLLYCYRVAGVVGLMMARVMGAEAEPTLDRACDLGLAFQLTNIARDIVEDAQIGRVYLPAEWLAEVGIPEDEVALPQHRAALATLAARLVDLAEPYYRSASQGLRDL
;
A
#
# COMPACT_ATOMS: atom_id res chain seq x y z
N VAL A 1 21.46 -9.94 -2.70
CA VAL A 1 20.17 -10.07 -2.01
C VAL A 1 20.26 -9.58 -0.57
N GLU A 2 21.28 -10.02 0.23
CA GLU A 2 21.41 -9.60 1.64
C GLU A 2 21.91 -8.15 1.78
N GLY A 3 22.82 -7.70 0.94
CA GLY A 3 23.28 -6.31 0.89
C GLY A 3 22.22 -5.31 0.45
N ASP A 4 21.27 -5.74 -0.38
CA ASP A 4 20.18 -4.92 -0.85
C ASP A 4 19.09 -4.71 0.22
N ARG A 5 18.81 -5.75 1.02
CA ARG A 5 17.90 -5.65 2.17
C ARG A 5 18.44 -4.71 3.25
N ASN A 6 19.72 -4.84 3.59
CA ASN A 6 20.36 -3.98 4.59
C ASN A 6 20.35 -2.50 4.14
N SER A 7 20.57 -2.22 2.85
CA SER A 7 20.44 -0.89 2.28
C SER A 7 18.99 -0.37 2.35
N GLY A 8 18.00 -1.24 2.10
CA GLY A 8 16.59 -0.90 2.21
C GLY A 8 16.16 -0.56 3.65
N GLU A 9 16.61 -1.33 4.63
CA GLU A 9 16.31 -1.07 6.04
C GLU A 9 16.93 0.23 6.55
N VAL A 10 18.19 0.50 6.19
CA VAL A 10 18.87 1.77 6.54
C VAL A 10 18.10 2.95 5.94
N ARG A 11 17.76 2.87 4.65
CA ARG A 11 17.01 3.93 3.99
C ARG A 11 15.63 4.16 4.60
N LEU A 12 14.96 3.09 4.96
CA LEU A 12 13.65 3.16 5.62
C LEU A 12 13.75 3.81 7.01
N ALA A 13 14.78 3.46 7.79
CA ALA A 13 15.03 4.09 9.09
C ALA A 13 15.28 5.60 8.96
N GLU A 14 16.05 6.03 7.94
CA GLU A 14 16.25 7.45 7.62
C GLU A 14 14.92 8.16 7.30
N LEU A 15 14.07 7.55 6.48
CA LEU A 15 12.77 8.12 6.12
C LEU A 15 11.84 8.25 7.33
N VAL A 16 11.86 7.28 8.23
CA VAL A 16 11.11 7.35 9.49
C VAL A 16 11.62 8.49 10.37
N ASP A 17 12.94 8.60 10.57
CA ASP A 17 13.55 9.69 11.35
C ASP A 17 13.19 11.07 10.77
N LEU A 18 13.36 11.25 9.47
CA LEU A 18 13.02 12.50 8.79
C LEU A 18 11.53 12.85 8.92
N THR A 19 10.65 11.83 8.86
CA THR A 19 9.22 12.01 9.06
C THR A 19 8.92 12.47 10.49
N GLU A 20 9.50 11.80 11.49
CA GLU A 20 9.31 12.17 12.91
C GLU A 20 9.79 13.62 13.18
N ARG A 21 10.96 13.99 12.66
CA ARG A 21 11.52 15.33 12.80
C ARG A 21 10.68 16.40 12.09
N ALA A 22 10.12 16.08 10.91
CA ALA A 22 9.19 16.97 10.22
C ALA A 22 7.95 17.27 11.07
N TYR A 23 7.39 16.25 11.75
CA TYR A 23 6.27 16.43 12.69
C TYR A 23 6.66 17.13 13.99
N ALA A 24 7.89 16.99 14.43
CA ALA A 24 8.44 17.71 15.58
C ALA A 24 8.68 19.22 15.28
N GLY A 25 8.58 19.65 14.03
CA GLY A 25 8.81 21.03 13.62
C GLY A 25 10.30 21.39 13.54
N GLU A 26 11.19 20.41 13.48
CA GLU A 26 12.63 20.64 13.35
C GLU A 26 12.98 21.24 11.98
N PRO A 27 14.03 22.06 11.88
CA PRO A 27 14.51 22.53 10.57
C PRO A 27 14.93 21.37 9.67
N MET A 28 14.37 21.31 8.47
CA MET A 28 14.66 20.27 7.50
C MET A 28 15.66 20.75 6.46
N ALA A 29 16.82 20.08 6.37
CA ALA A 29 17.85 20.39 5.36
C ALA A 29 17.49 19.80 3.98
N ASP A 30 16.81 18.66 3.94
CA ASP A 30 16.32 18.06 2.71
C ASP A 30 15.12 18.85 2.15
N PRO A 31 15.19 19.36 0.89
CA PRO A 31 14.11 20.17 0.32
C PRO A 31 12.76 19.44 0.22
N ALA A 32 12.76 18.10 -0.03
CA ALA A 32 11.55 17.32 -0.12
C ALA A 32 10.86 17.24 1.26
N PHE A 33 11.64 17.01 2.32
CA PHE A 33 11.11 16.98 3.68
C PHE A 33 10.74 18.37 4.22
N ALA A 34 11.42 19.43 3.78
CA ALA A 34 11.00 20.81 4.08
C ALA A 34 9.63 21.11 3.44
N ALA A 35 9.41 20.70 2.20
CA ALA A 35 8.11 20.83 1.53
C ALA A 35 7.04 19.94 2.20
N PHE A 36 7.39 18.70 2.50
CA PHE A 36 6.50 17.77 3.23
C PHE A 36 6.06 18.35 4.57
N GLN A 37 6.97 18.94 5.35
CA GLN A 37 6.66 19.60 6.61
C GLN A 37 5.61 20.71 6.46
N GLN A 38 5.72 21.53 5.41
CA GLN A 38 4.73 22.56 5.11
C GLN A 38 3.36 21.97 4.77
N VAL A 39 3.34 20.90 3.97
CA VAL A 39 2.09 20.21 3.55
C VAL A 39 1.38 19.59 4.75
N ILE A 40 2.09 18.85 5.61
CA ILE A 40 1.46 18.22 6.78
C ILE A 40 0.90 19.23 7.76
N GLN A 41 1.58 20.37 7.95
CA GLN A 41 1.11 21.46 8.81
C GLN A 41 -0.11 22.14 8.19
N ARG A 42 -0.04 22.51 6.91
CA ARG A 42 -1.11 23.22 6.20
C ARG A 42 -2.41 22.41 6.14
N HIS A 43 -2.30 21.11 5.86
CA HIS A 43 -3.45 20.22 5.64
C HIS A 43 -3.76 19.34 6.84
N ARG A 44 -3.09 19.56 7.99
CA ARG A 44 -3.31 18.83 9.25
C ARG A 44 -3.28 17.30 9.05
N ILE A 45 -2.31 16.82 8.26
CA ILE A 45 -2.18 15.38 7.98
C ILE A 45 -1.75 14.68 9.27
N PRO A 46 -2.51 13.68 9.78
CA PRO A 46 -2.13 12.93 10.97
C PRO A 46 -0.82 12.17 10.75
N LYS A 47 0.09 12.22 11.75
CA LYS A 47 1.39 11.54 11.70
C LYS A 47 1.28 10.04 11.44
N ALA A 48 0.20 9.42 11.89
CA ALA A 48 -0.03 8.00 11.68
C ALA A 48 -0.05 7.62 10.18
N HIS A 49 -0.58 8.48 9.29
CA HIS A 49 -0.71 8.14 7.88
C HIS A 49 0.65 7.93 7.17
N PRO A 50 1.61 8.88 7.19
CA PRO A 50 2.90 8.64 6.57
C PRO A 50 3.70 7.55 7.27
N LEU A 51 3.55 7.35 8.59
CA LEU A 51 4.22 6.24 9.28
C LEU A 51 3.64 4.88 8.88
N GLU A 52 2.33 4.75 8.70
CA GLU A 52 1.72 3.53 8.14
C GLU A 52 2.17 3.30 6.69
N HIS A 53 2.34 4.36 5.89
CA HIS A 53 2.88 4.22 4.54
C HIS A 53 4.31 3.65 4.55
N LEU A 54 5.17 4.15 5.42
CA LEU A 54 6.52 3.62 5.63
C LEU A 54 6.50 2.19 6.21
N ALA A 55 5.50 1.84 7.03
CA ALA A 55 5.30 0.47 7.50
C ALA A 55 4.93 -0.49 6.35
N GLY A 56 4.23 -0.01 5.32
CA GLY A 56 4.00 -0.77 4.09
C GLY A 56 5.31 -1.06 3.33
N PHE A 57 6.17 -0.06 3.16
CA PHE A 57 7.49 -0.27 2.56
C PHE A 57 8.37 -1.22 3.38
N ARG A 58 8.21 -1.23 4.71
CA ARG A 58 8.90 -2.20 5.57
C ARG A 58 8.50 -3.63 5.26
N MET A 59 7.23 -3.87 4.95
CA MET A 59 6.77 -5.20 4.53
C MET A 59 7.50 -5.66 3.26
N ASP A 60 7.68 -4.77 2.27
CA ASP A 60 8.44 -5.09 1.06
C ASP A 60 9.93 -5.35 1.32
N VAL A 61 10.57 -4.49 2.13
CA VAL A 61 12.00 -4.63 2.48
C VAL A 61 12.26 -5.94 3.22
N GLN A 62 11.37 -6.33 4.12
CA GLN A 62 11.50 -7.54 4.92
C GLN A 62 11.06 -8.81 4.18
N GLY A 63 10.47 -8.69 2.98
CA GLY A 63 9.92 -9.83 2.25
C GLY A 63 8.78 -10.49 3.02
N TYR A 64 7.81 -9.66 3.45
CA TYR A 64 6.67 -10.13 4.23
C TYR A 64 5.88 -11.18 3.47
N ARG A 65 5.44 -12.23 4.19
CA ARG A 65 4.60 -13.30 3.63
C ARG A 65 3.17 -13.15 4.10
N TYR A 66 2.28 -12.99 3.14
CA TYR A 66 0.84 -12.77 3.35
C TYR A 66 0.16 -14.11 3.59
N GLN A 67 -0.24 -14.43 4.81
CA GLN A 67 -0.88 -15.68 5.15
C GLN A 67 -2.37 -15.66 4.81
N THR A 68 -3.04 -14.56 5.12
CA THR A 68 -4.48 -14.36 5.00
C THR A 68 -4.81 -13.18 4.10
N LEU A 69 -6.09 -13.08 3.72
CA LEU A 69 -6.59 -11.90 3.02
C LEU A 69 -6.40 -10.61 3.84
N ASP A 70 -6.54 -10.70 5.16
CA ASP A 70 -6.37 -9.53 6.04
C ASP A 70 -4.94 -8.98 5.97
N ASP A 71 -3.93 -9.83 5.83
CA ASP A 71 -2.54 -9.39 5.62
C ASP A 71 -2.39 -8.60 4.31
N THR A 72 -3.00 -9.10 3.23
CA THR A 72 -3.00 -8.42 1.93
C THR A 72 -3.74 -7.09 1.99
N LEU A 73 -4.90 -7.04 2.65
CA LEU A 73 -5.67 -5.81 2.85
C LEU A 73 -4.91 -4.80 3.71
N LEU A 74 -4.21 -5.25 4.76
CA LEU A 74 -3.35 -4.39 5.56
C LEU A 74 -2.23 -3.75 4.72
N TYR A 75 -1.60 -4.54 3.85
CA TYR A 75 -0.63 -4.00 2.90
C TYR A 75 -1.27 -2.95 1.97
N CYS A 76 -2.41 -3.27 1.36
CA CYS A 76 -3.13 -2.32 0.50
C CYS A 76 -3.47 -1.01 1.23
N TYR A 77 -3.92 -1.10 2.48
CA TYR A 77 -4.16 0.07 3.32
C TYR A 77 -2.89 0.89 3.52
N ARG A 78 -1.78 0.24 3.88
CA ARG A 78 -0.49 0.89 4.16
C ARG A 78 0.11 1.58 2.94
N VAL A 79 0.12 0.93 1.77
CA VAL A 79 0.79 1.48 0.59
C VAL A 79 -0.11 2.38 -0.27
N ALA A 80 -1.43 2.29 -0.13
CA ALA A 80 -2.36 3.03 -0.99
C ALA A 80 -3.54 3.65 -0.23
N GLY A 81 -4.15 2.96 0.74
CA GLY A 81 -5.27 3.50 1.51
C GLY A 81 -4.91 4.80 2.23
N VAL A 82 -3.79 4.82 2.98
CA VAL A 82 -3.31 6.03 3.66
C VAL A 82 -2.89 7.14 2.69
N VAL A 83 -2.46 6.79 1.48
CA VAL A 83 -2.18 7.78 0.42
C VAL A 83 -3.46 8.47 0.00
N GLY A 84 -4.55 7.71 -0.17
CA GLY A 84 -5.89 8.27 -0.42
C GLY A 84 -6.31 9.24 0.67
N LEU A 85 -6.14 8.87 1.95
CA LEU A 85 -6.43 9.73 3.09
C LEU A 85 -5.62 11.03 3.07
N MET A 86 -4.31 10.96 2.82
CA MET A 86 -3.44 12.12 2.75
C MET A 86 -3.79 13.03 1.58
N MET A 87 -4.06 12.46 0.40
CA MET A 87 -4.45 13.23 -0.78
C MET A 87 -5.80 13.92 -0.61
N ALA A 88 -6.80 13.26 -0.03
CA ALA A 88 -8.10 13.85 0.24
C ALA A 88 -7.96 15.08 1.16
N ARG A 89 -7.12 15.00 2.21
CA ARG A 89 -6.83 16.15 3.07
C ARG A 89 -6.14 17.30 2.33
N VAL A 90 -5.21 17.00 1.44
CA VAL A 90 -4.57 18.03 0.57
C VAL A 90 -5.60 18.70 -0.34
N MET A 91 -6.60 17.96 -0.80
CA MET A 91 -7.72 18.47 -1.60
C MET A 91 -8.77 19.22 -0.76
N GLY A 92 -8.66 19.20 0.55
CA GLY A 92 -9.52 19.97 1.46
C GLY A 92 -10.66 19.15 2.10
N ALA A 93 -10.68 17.82 1.89
CA ALA A 93 -11.66 16.96 2.57
C ALA A 93 -11.36 16.85 4.07
N GLU A 94 -12.37 17.09 4.90
CA GLU A 94 -12.27 16.95 6.37
C GLU A 94 -13.29 15.96 6.94
N ALA A 95 -14.38 15.70 6.21
CA ALA A 95 -15.44 14.83 6.67
C ALA A 95 -15.00 13.35 6.65
N GLU A 96 -15.16 12.64 7.77
CA GLU A 96 -14.81 11.22 7.89
C GLU A 96 -15.37 10.35 6.76
N PRO A 97 -16.67 10.46 6.36
CA PRO A 97 -17.18 9.65 5.27
C PRO A 97 -16.46 9.87 3.92
N THR A 98 -15.98 11.09 3.65
CA THR A 98 -15.21 11.41 2.44
C THR A 98 -13.80 10.83 2.52
N LEU A 99 -13.19 10.88 3.71
CA LEU A 99 -11.88 10.28 3.96
C LEU A 99 -11.94 8.74 3.84
N ASP A 100 -12.97 8.10 4.37
CA ASP A 100 -13.19 6.66 4.24
C ASP A 100 -13.27 6.24 2.77
N ARG A 101 -14.01 6.99 1.95
CA ARG A 101 -14.12 6.75 0.50
C ARG A 101 -12.80 6.96 -0.25
N ALA A 102 -12.00 7.92 0.19
CA ALA A 102 -10.65 8.12 -0.36
C ALA A 102 -9.70 6.96 0.00
N CYS A 103 -9.81 6.43 1.20
CA CYS A 103 -9.12 5.21 1.62
C CYS A 103 -9.54 4.01 0.76
N ASP A 104 -10.85 3.83 0.57
CA ASP A 104 -11.42 2.77 -0.27
C ASP A 104 -10.88 2.83 -1.69
N LEU A 105 -10.74 4.03 -2.28
CA LEU A 105 -10.12 4.18 -3.59
C LEU A 105 -8.68 3.66 -3.62
N GLY A 106 -7.91 3.95 -2.58
CA GLY A 106 -6.55 3.44 -2.43
C GLY A 106 -6.52 1.91 -2.38
N LEU A 107 -7.39 1.30 -1.55
CA LEU A 107 -7.51 -0.16 -1.47
C LEU A 107 -7.89 -0.78 -2.83
N ALA A 108 -8.88 -0.22 -3.52
CA ALA A 108 -9.31 -0.69 -4.83
C ALA A 108 -8.17 -0.66 -5.86
N PHE A 109 -7.43 0.44 -5.91
CA PHE A 109 -6.28 0.59 -6.81
C PHE A 109 -5.20 -0.44 -6.52
N GLN A 110 -4.87 -0.66 -5.24
CA GLN A 110 -3.81 -1.60 -4.89
C GLN A 110 -4.22 -3.05 -5.14
N LEU A 111 -5.45 -3.44 -4.83
CA LEU A 111 -5.98 -4.77 -5.18
C LEU A 111 -5.93 -5.00 -6.70
N THR A 112 -6.28 -3.99 -7.49
CA THR A 112 -6.21 -4.04 -8.96
C THR A 112 -4.76 -4.16 -9.45
N ASN A 113 -3.82 -3.42 -8.84
CA ASN A 113 -2.40 -3.52 -9.17
C ASN A 113 -1.87 -4.93 -8.86
N ILE A 114 -2.18 -5.48 -7.68
CA ILE A 114 -1.80 -6.86 -7.33
C ILE A 114 -2.38 -7.86 -8.34
N ALA A 115 -3.66 -7.72 -8.72
CA ALA A 115 -4.30 -8.62 -9.69
C ALA A 115 -3.63 -8.57 -11.08
N ARG A 116 -3.18 -7.38 -11.49
CA ARG A 116 -2.49 -7.17 -12.77
C ARG A 116 -1.08 -7.75 -12.78
N ASP A 117 -0.34 -7.56 -11.69
CA ASP A 117 1.12 -7.72 -11.65
C ASP A 117 1.57 -9.01 -10.92
N ILE A 118 0.67 -9.99 -10.69
CA ILE A 118 0.95 -11.23 -9.92
C ILE A 118 2.25 -11.91 -10.37
N VAL A 119 2.43 -12.08 -11.68
CA VAL A 119 3.57 -12.80 -12.24
C VAL A 119 4.83 -11.94 -12.22
N GLU A 120 4.71 -10.68 -12.59
CA GLU A 120 5.80 -9.71 -12.59
C GLU A 120 6.37 -9.50 -11.19
N ASP A 121 5.51 -9.37 -10.19
CA ASP A 121 5.91 -9.23 -8.80
C ASP A 121 6.59 -10.51 -8.27
N ALA A 122 6.04 -11.67 -8.59
CA ALA A 122 6.64 -12.95 -8.20
C ALA A 122 8.03 -13.16 -8.83
N GLN A 123 8.28 -12.67 -10.05
CA GLN A 123 9.60 -12.73 -10.70
C GLN A 123 10.68 -11.95 -9.94
N ILE A 124 10.29 -10.92 -9.20
CA ILE A 124 11.19 -10.13 -8.34
C ILE A 124 11.13 -10.55 -6.86
N GLY A 125 10.49 -11.68 -6.58
CA GLY A 125 10.42 -12.28 -5.25
C GLY A 125 9.36 -11.64 -4.33
N ARG A 126 8.33 -11.01 -4.90
CA ARG A 126 7.19 -10.43 -4.19
C ARG A 126 5.90 -11.17 -4.51
N VAL A 127 5.26 -11.73 -3.50
CA VAL A 127 3.98 -12.42 -3.65
C VAL A 127 2.99 -11.82 -2.66
N TYR A 128 2.04 -11.04 -3.17
CA TYR A 128 1.03 -10.34 -2.37
C TYR A 128 -0.27 -11.13 -2.22
N LEU A 129 -0.39 -12.28 -2.91
CA LEU A 129 -1.52 -13.19 -2.77
C LEU A 129 -1.50 -13.87 -1.39
N PRO A 130 -2.67 -14.04 -0.74
CA PRO A 130 -2.74 -14.82 0.48
C PRO A 130 -2.26 -16.26 0.27
N ALA A 131 -1.40 -16.77 1.17
CA ALA A 131 -0.93 -18.15 1.11
C ALA A 131 -2.08 -19.17 1.16
N GLU A 132 -3.15 -18.85 1.92
CA GLU A 132 -4.37 -19.65 1.94
C GLU A 132 -5.02 -19.81 0.55
N TRP A 133 -5.02 -18.75 -0.29
CA TRP A 133 -5.57 -18.81 -1.63
C TRP A 133 -4.68 -19.60 -2.59
N LEU A 134 -3.35 -19.48 -2.46
CA LEU A 134 -2.40 -20.26 -3.22
C LEU A 134 -2.54 -21.75 -2.88
N ALA A 135 -2.73 -22.08 -1.60
CA ALA A 135 -2.97 -23.44 -1.13
C ALA A 135 -4.28 -24.03 -1.69
N GLU A 136 -5.37 -23.25 -1.78
CA GLU A 136 -6.65 -23.67 -2.37
C GLU A 136 -6.49 -24.15 -3.82
N VAL A 137 -5.57 -23.56 -4.58
CA VAL A 137 -5.32 -23.91 -6.00
C VAL A 137 -4.06 -24.74 -6.19
N GLY A 138 -3.40 -25.15 -5.11
CA GLY A 138 -2.23 -26.04 -5.13
C GLY A 138 -0.98 -25.42 -5.74
N ILE A 139 -0.78 -24.11 -5.58
CA ILE A 139 0.40 -23.40 -6.09
C ILE A 139 1.37 -23.11 -4.93
N PRO A 140 2.60 -23.65 -4.93
CA PRO A 140 3.66 -23.22 -4.03
C PRO A 140 4.03 -21.76 -4.28
N GLU A 141 4.34 -21.00 -3.21
CA GLU A 141 4.65 -19.57 -3.30
C GLU A 141 5.84 -19.27 -4.23
N ASP A 142 6.86 -20.12 -4.21
CA ASP A 142 8.05 -20.02 -5.05
C ASP A 142 7.80 -20.40 -6.53
N GLU A 143 6.66 -20.98 -6.84
CA GLU A 143 6.26 -21.37 -8.21
C GLU A 143 5.25 -20.41 -8.85
N VAL A 144 4.82 -19.36 -8.17
CA VAL A 144 3.78 -18.42 -8.67
C VAL A 144 4.14 -17.84 -10.05
N ALA A 145 5.41 -17.58 -10.32
CA ALA A 145 5.85 -17.05 -11.62
C ALA A 145 5.86 -18.07 -12.76
N LEU A 146 5.65 -19.37 -12.49
CA LEU A 146 5.77 -20.43 -13.51
C LEU A 146 4.55 -20.44 -14.46
N PRO A 147 4.79 -20.61 -15.78
CA PRO A 147 3.73 -20.52 -16.80
C PRO A 147 2.58 -21.52 -16.63
N GLN A 148 2.87 -22.67 -16.02
CA GLN A 148 1.87 -23.74 -15.80
C GLN A 148 0.72 -23.30 -14.87
N HIS A 149 0.94 -22.30 -14.02
CA HIS A 149 -0.05 -21.83 -13.05
C HIS A 149 -0.94 -20.69 -13.56
N ARG A 150 -0.72 -20.19 -14.79
CA ARG A 150 -1.44 -19.03 -15.34
C ARG A 150 -2.97 -19.13 -15.27
N ALA A 151 -3.53 -20.30 -15.53
CA ALA A 151 -4.99 -20.48 -15.50
C ALA A 151 -5.55 -20.36 -14.08
N ALA A 152 -4.86 -20.96 -13.09
CA ALA A 152 -5.26 -20.83 -11.68
C ALA A 152 -5.04 -19.41 -11.15
N LEU A 153 -3.93 -18.76 -11.51
CA LEU A 153 -3.66 -17.37 -11.16
C LEU A 153 -4.70 -16.40 -11.75
N ALA A 154 -5.19 -16.65 -12.96
CA ALA A 154 -6.28 -15.85 -13.54
C ALA A 154 -7.56 -15.91 -12.69
N THR A 155 -7.85 -17.07 -12.07
CA THR A 155 -8.97 -17.20 -11.14
C THR A 155 -8.74 -16.38 -9.85
N LEU A 156 -7.52 -16.39 -9.32
CA LEU A 156 -7.18 -15.58 -8.13
C LEU A 156 -7.18 -14.07 -8.46
N ALA A 157 -6.70 -13.69 -9.65
CA ALA A 157 -6.79 -12.30 -10.13
C ALA A 157 -8.25 -11.84 -10.23
N ALA A 158 -9.14 -12.65 -10.79
CA ALA A 158 -10.56 -12.35 -10.83
C ALA A 158 -11.15 -12.16 -9.43
N ARG A 159 -10.78 -13.01 -8.46
CA ARG A 159 -11.19 -12.89 -7.05
C ARG A 159 -10.73 -11.56 -6.42
N LEU A 160 -9.51 -11.08 -6.73
CA LEU A 160 -9.02 -9.77 -6.29
C LEU A 160 -9.82 -8.63 -6.93
N VAL A 161 -10.15 -8.72 -8.21
CA VAL A 161 -10.97 -7.72 -8.93
C VAL A 161 -12.37 -7.65 -8.32
N ASP A 162 -13.00 -8.80 -8.04
CA ASP A 162 -14.31 -8.86 -7.39
C ASP A 162 -14.28 -8.23 -5.99
N LEU A 163 -13.17 -8.40 -5.25
CA LEU A 163 -12.96 -7.72 -3.96
C LEU A 163 -12.74 -6.22 -4.10
N ALA A 164 -12.13 -5.75 -5.17
CA ALA A 164 -11.90 -4.33 -5.40
C ALA A 164 -13.20 -3.57 -5.76
N GLU A 165 -14.17 -4.24 -6.36
CA GLU A 165 -15.39 -3.64 -6.88
C GLU A 165 -16.24 -2.89 -5.82
N PRO A 166 -16.50 -3.43 -4.59
CA PRO A 166 -17.17 -2.70 -3.53
C PRO A 166 -16.43 -1.41 -3.12
N TYR A 167 -15.10 -1.44 -3.07
CA TYR A 167 -14.27 -0.29 -2.75
C TYR A 167 -14.35 0.79 -3.84
N TYR A 168 -14.34 0.43 -5.14
CA TYR A 168 -14.58 1.36 -6.24
C TYR A 168 -15.97 1.99 -6.17
N ARG A 169 -17.00 1.20 -5.83
CA ARG A 169 -18.37 1.72 -5.67
C ARG A 169 -18.47 2.69 -4.50
N SER A 170 -17.84 2.41 -3.38
CA SER A 170 -17.74 3.32 -2.25
C SER A 170 -17.05 4.62 -2.65
N ALA A 171 -15.87 4.51 -3.28
CA ALA A 171 -15.09 5.66 -3.72
C ALA A 171 -15.85 6.57 -4.70
N SER A 172 -16.62 5.99 -5.63
CA SER A 172 -17.40 6.75 -6.62
C SER A 172 -18.45 7.66 -5.99
N GLN A 173 -18.93 7.33 -4.80
CA GLN A 173 -19.88 8.18 -4.07
C GLN A 173 -19.18 9.41 -3.48
N GLY A 174 -17.86 9.33 -3.18
CA GLY A 174 -17.07 10.43 -2.64
C GLY A 174 -16.68 11.50 -3.66
N LEU A 175 -16.74 11.19 -4.95
CA LEU A 175 -16.39 12.17 -6.01
C LEU A 175 -17.31 13.41 -6.04
N ARG A 176 -18.47 13.33 -5.40
CA ARG A 176 -19.41 14.47 -5.30
C ARG A 176 -19.09 15.40 -4.14
N ASP A 177 -18.20 14.98 -3.25
CA ASP A 177 -17.87 15.68 -2.01
C ASP A 177 -16.50 16.40 -2.12
N LEU A 178 -15.81 16.25 -3.26
CA LEU A 178 -14.55 16.91 -3.63
C LEU A 178 -14.83 18.03 -4.63
#